data_aed243c776ab86d6ee9f69dae287b74b
#
_entry.id   aed243c776ab86d6ee9f69dae287b74b
#
_cell.length_a   1.000
_cell.length_b   1.000
_cell.length_c   1.000
_cell.angle_alpha   90.00
_cell.angle_beta   90.00
_cell.angle_gamma   90.00
#
_symmetry.space_group_name_H-M   'P 1'
#
loop_
_entity.id
_entity.type
_entity.pdbx_description
1 polymer ?
#
loop_
_entity_poly.entity_id
_entity_poly.type
_entity_poly.pdbx_seq_one_letter_code
_entity_poly.pdbx_strand_id
1 'polypeptide(L)'
;TSMNQLFDSRDPFHRRPVGAVEEETRIHFKIRLPRDLRCSASYLLVQDDKSKNDMVSSMFWCGMDGDGHEFWECDFAPLYWYRFELETCRGRMPLLKGEGGKGALSSGTFWQLTVYEKGFQTPDWLCGGIFYQIFPDRFYRPEGPVNNPFPDRTIREDWGGQPYWRPNERGEVTNSAYFGGTLRGIEEKLPYLASLGVTVLYLNPIFYAWSTHRYDTCDYKRIDPMLGTEKDFKSLCESAKKLGIRIMLDGVFSHSGDDSRYFNRYSRYDSLGAYQSKESPYYGWYKFNKWPDDYESWWGIEILPE
;
A
#
# COMPACT_ATOMS: atom_id res chain seq x y z
N THR A 1 -10.52 -23.57 -15.87
CA THR A 1 -11.19 -24.81 -15.45
C THR A 1 -10.41 -25.46 -14.32
N SER A 2 -10.96 -25.34 -13.10
CA SER A 2 -10.31 -25.69 -11.82
C SER A 2 -10.27 -27.20 -11.50
N MET A 3 -10.59 -28.08 -12.43
CA MET A 3 -10.81 -29.49 -12.14
C MET A 3 -9.55 -30.31 -11.77
N ASN A 4 -8.35 -29.75 -11.83
CA ASN A 4 -7.12 -30.49 -11.53
C ASN A 4 -6.30 -29.92 -10.35
N GLN A 5 -6.88 -29.06 -9.54
CA GLN A 5 -6.17 -28.42 -8.45
C GLN A 5 -6.45 -29.14 -7.12
N LEU A 6 -5.40 -29.29 -6.29
CA LEU A 6 -5.54 -29.87 -4.96
C LEU A 6 -6.34 -28.95 -4.04
N PHE A 7 -6.11 -27.64 -4.17
CA PHE A 7 -6.78 -26.58 -3.44
C PHE A 7 -6.56 -25.24 -4.16
N ASP A 8 -7.55 -24.38 -4.14
CA ASP A 8 -7.43 -22.97 -4.55
C ASP A 8 -8.29 -22.11 -3.60
N SER A 9 -7.63 -21.21 -2.87
CA SER A 9 -8.30 -20.37 -1.89
C SER A 9 -9.30 -19.36 -2.49
N ARG A 10 -9.27 -19.16 -3.81
CA ARG A 10 -10.16 -18.28 -4.55
C ARG A 10 -11.33 -19.00 -5.20
N ASP A 11 -11.33 -20.32 -5.20
CA ASP A 11 -12.40 -21.13 -5.77
C ASP A 11 -13.43 -21.51 -4.69
N PRO A 12 -14.73 -21.11 -4.85
CA PRO A 12 -15.78 -21.47 -3.91
C PRO A 12 -15.99 -22.98 -3.73
N PHE A 13 -15.49 -23.82 -4.65
CA PHE A 13 -15.46 -25.26 -4.47
C PHE A 13 -14.54 -25.68 -3.32
N HIS A 14 -13.41 -25.00 -3.19
CA HIS A 14 -12.38 -25.32 -2.20
C HIS A 14 -12.53 -24.56 -0.88
N ARG A 15 -13.04 -23.34 -0.94
CA ARG A 15 -13.21 -22.48 0.26
C ARG A 15 -14.46 -21.61 0.16
N ARG A 16 -15.33 -21.68 1.17
CA ARG A 16 -16.54 -20.84 1.27
C ARG A 16 -16.71 -20.27 2.66
N PRO A 17 -16.90 -18.94 2.80
CA PRO A 17 -16.78 -17.91 1.76
C PRO A 17 -15.33 -17.71 1.29
N VAL A 18 -15.15 -17.16 0.09
CA VAL A 18 -13.85 -16.74 -0.44
C VAL A 18 -13.55 -15.30 0.00
N GLY A 19 -12.27 -14.87 -0.08
CA GLY A 19 -11.87 -13.51 0.29
C GLY A 19 -11.70 -13.31 1.80
N ALA A 20 -11.76 -12.05 2.23
CA ALA A 20 -11.75 -11.68 3.64
C ALA A 20 -13.07 -12.08 4.31
N VAL A 21 -13.00 -12.38 5.58
CA VAL A 21 -14.17 -12.80 6.39
C VAL A 21 -14.26 -12.02 7.69
N GLU A 22 -15.47 -11.86 8.18
CA GLU A 22 -15.74 -11.31 9.51
C GLU A 22 -15.34 -12.32 10.60
N GLU A 23 -14.96 -11.83 11.78
CA GLU A 23 -14.72 -12.66 12.95
C GLU A 23 -15.90 -13.63 13.19
N GLU A 24 -15.60 -14.80 13.74
CA GLU A 24 -16.55 -15.88 14.01
C GLU A 24 -17.24 -16.48 12.76
N THR A 25 -16.91 -16.02 11.55
CA THR A 25 -17.45 -16.63 10.33
C THR A 25 -16.97 -18.08 10.21
N ARG A 26 -17.92 -19.00 10.04
CA ARG A 26 -17.59 -20.39 9.77
C ARG A 26 -17.20 -20.56 8.31
N ILE A 27 -16.00 -21.09 8.05
CA ILE A 27 -15.49 -21.32 6.71
C ILE A 27 -15.47 -22.82 6.43
N HIS A 28 -16.00 -23.16 5.29
CA HIS A 28 -15.91 -24.51 4.75
C HIS A 28 -14.66 -24.65 3.88
N PHE A 29 -13.82 -25.63 4.20
CA PHE A 29 -12.63 -26.00 3.45
C PHE A 29 -12.82 -27.37 2.82
N LYS A 30 -12.44 -27.50 1.53
CA LYS A 30 -12.48 -28.73 0.79
C LYS A 30 -11.22 -28.89 -0.05
N ILE A 31 -10.53 -30.00 0.11
CA ILE A 31 -9.35 -30.35 -0.68
C ILE A 31 -9.67 -31.52 -1.60
N ARG A 32 -8.98 -31.59 -2.74
CA ARG A 32 -9.09 -32.65 -3.76
C ARG A 32 -7.74 -33.34 -3.88
N LEU A 33 -7.69 -34.64 -3.61
CA LEU A 33 -6.46 -35.41 -3.57
C LEU A 33 -6.49 -36.54 -4.57
N PRO A 34 -5.37 -36.81 -5.28
CA PRO A 34 -5.24 -38.02 -6.07
C PRO A 34 -5.33 -39.28 -5.19
N ARG A 35 -6.08 -40.28 -5.59
CA ARG A 35 -6.28 -41.52 -4.82
C ARG A 35 -5.01 -42.35 -4.68
N ASP A 36 -4.04 -42.19 -5.57
CA ASP A 36 -2.73 -42.85 -5.48
C ASP A 36 -1.90 -42.43 -4.28
N LEU A 37 -2.21 -41.26 -3.66
CA LEU A 37 -1.65 -40.85 -2.39
C LEU A 37 -2.10 -41.71 -1.21
N ARG A 38 -3.22 -42.43 -1.36
CA ARG A 38 -3.81 -43.25 -0.29
C ARG A 38 -3.87 -42.50 1.04
N CYS A 39 -4.50 -41.31 1.00
CA CYS A 39 -4.64 -40.46 2.18
C CYS A 39 -5.51 -41.16 3.23
N SER A 40 -4.97 -41.43 4.42
CA SER A 40 -5.68 -42.07 5.53
C SER A 40 -6.25 -41.06 6.52
N ALA A 41 -5.67 -39.85 6.59
CA ALA A 41 -6.14 -38.75 7.38
C ALA A 41 -5.69 -37.41 6.79
N SER A 42 -6.49 -36.37 6.97
CA SER A 42 -6.19 -35.02 6.58
C SER A 42 -6.58 -34.04 7.66
N TYR A 43 -5.76 -33.02 7.85
CA TYR A 43 -5.92 -32.02 8.90
C TYR A 43 -5.79 -30.62 8.30
N LEU A 44 -6.66 -29.70 8.75
CA LEU A 44 -6.48 -28.27 8.60
C LEU A 44 -5.71 -27.76 9.82
N LEU A 45 -4.57 -27.13 9.60
CA LEU A 45 -3.79 -26.44 10.64
C LEU A 45 -3.97 -24.95 10.45
N VAL A 46 -4.37 -24.30 11.53
CA VAL A 46 -4.65 -22.85 11.54
C VAL A 46 -3.81 -22.19 12.61
N GLN A 47 -3.20 -21.08 12.26
CA GLN A 47 -2.24 -20.38 13.12
C GLN A 47 -2.65 -18.94 13.34
N ASP A 48 -2.63 -18.49 14.57
CA ASP A 48 -2.76 -17.11 14.98
C ASP A 48 -1.48 -16.32 14.62
N ASP A 49 -1.64 -15.07 14.23
CA ASP A 49 -0.53 -14.20 13.83
C ASP A 49 0.42 -13.87 15.00
N LYS A 50 -0.11 -13.82 16.23
CA LYS A 50 0.63 -13.46 17.44
C LYS A 50 1.29 -14.66 18.13
N SER A 51 0.51 -15.69 18.40
CA SER A 51 0.97 -16.86 19.18
C SER A 51 1.80 -17.84 18.36
N LYS A 52 1.61 -17.86 17.05
CA LYS A 52 2.19 -18.84 16.10
C LYS A 52 1.97 -20.30 16.48
N ASN A 53 1.01 -20.56 17.36
CA ASN A 53 0.62 -21.92 17.74
C ASN A 53 -0.41 -22.46 16.76
N ASP A 54 -0.24 -23.71 16.37
CA ASP A 54 -1.18 -24.39 15.50
C ASP A 54 -2.41 -24.89 16.28
N MET A 55 -3.58 -24.55 15.74
CA MET A 55 -4.82 -25.27 16.07
C MET A 55 -5.10 -26.27 14.95
N VAL A 56 -5.44 -27.47 15.31
CA VAL A 56 -5.60 -28.60 14.39
C VAL A 56 -7.08 -29.00 14.32
N SER A 57 -7.62 -29.06 13.12
CA SER A 57 -8.96 -29.57 12.87
C SER A 57 -8.87 -30.78 11.92
N SER A 58 -9.46 -31.90 12.32
CA SER A 58 -9.58 -33.04 11.44
C SER A 58 -10.50 -32.75 10.27
N MET A 59 -10.10 -33.20 9.08
CA MET A 59 -10.95 -33.19 7.90
C MET A 59 -11.60 -34.56 7.72
N PHE A 60 -12.74 -34.58 7.06
CA PHE A 60 -13.52 -35.76 6.84
C PHE A 60 -13.59 -36.09 5.36
N TRP A 61 -13.40 -37.38 5.02
CA TRP A 61 -13.61 -37.86 3.66
C TRP A 61 -15.10 -37.69 3.26
N CYS A 62 -15.33 -37.07 2.12
CA CYS A 62 -16.69 -36.74 1.67
C CYS A 62 -17.02 -37.26 0.27
N GLY A 63 -16.19 -38.12 -0.28
CA GLY A 63 -16.47 -38.73 -1.57
C GLY A 63 -15.30 -38.77 -2.55
N MET A 64 -15.59 -39.18 -3.77
CA MET A 64 -14.61 -39.25 -4.86
C MET A 64 -15.25 -38.84 -6.18
N ASP A 65 -14.43 -38.46 -7.16
CA ASP A 65 -14.86 -38.23 -8.53
C ASP A 65 -14.57 -39.42 -9.45
N GLY A 66 -15.04 -39.32 -10.69
CA GLY A 66 -14.75 -40.31 -11.72
C GLY A 66 -13.32 -40.28 -12.27
N ASP A 67 -12.54 -39.25 -11.94
CA ASP A 67 -11.19 -39.00 -12.47
C ASP A 67 -10.07 -39.49 -11.54
N GLY A 68 -10.41 -40.29 -10.52
CA GLY A 68 -9.45 -40.85 -9.58
C GLY A 68 -8.99 -39.92 -8.47
N HIS A 69 -9.83 -38.98 -8.06
CA HIS A 69 -9.59 -38.12 -6.93
C HIS A 69 -10.59 -38.34 -5.81
N GLU A 70 -10.20 -38.04 -4.60
CA GLU A 70 -11.02 -38.05 -3.40
C GLU A 70 -11.07 -36.66 -2.77
N PHE A 71 -12.12 -36.44 -1.98
CA PHE A 71 -12.38 -35.16 -1.35
C PHE A 71 -12.38 -35.28 0.17
N TRP A 72 -11.75 -34.29 0.82
CA TRP A 72 -11.77 -34.18 2.27
C TRP A 72 -12.22 -32.75 2.61
N GLU A 73 -13.06 -32.61 3.62
CA GLU A 73 -13.65 -31.33 4.01
C GLU A 73 -13.73 -31.13 5.53
N CYS A 74 -13.72 -29.89 5.95
CA CYS A 74 -14.04 -29.48 7.32
C CYS A 74 -14.55 -28.05 7.35
N ASP A 75 -15.20 -27.72 8.46
CA ASP A 75 -15.56 -26.35 8.77
C ASP A 75 -14.71 -25.85 9.93
N PHE A 76 -14.30 -24.61 9.86
CA PHE A 76 -13.51 -23.98 10.91
C PHE A 76 -13.82 -22.49 11.06
N ALA A 77 -13.80 -21.97 12.29
CA ALA A 77 -13.82 -20.54 12.52
C ALA A 77 -12.41 -19.96 12.34
N PRO A 78 -12.25 -18.83 11.63
CA PRO A 78 -10.96 -18.44 11.05
C PRO A 78 -9.95 -17.93 12.07
N LEU A 79 -8.67 -18.27 11.76
CA LEU A 79 -7.46 -17.60 12.22
C LEU A 79 -6.61 -17.21 11.01
N TYR A 80 -5.58 -16.38 11.18
CA TYR A 80 -4.93 -15.63 10.11
C TYR A 80 -4.16 -16.44 9.07
N TRP A 81 -3.55 -17.59 9.47
CA TRP A 81 -2.73 -18.41 8.59
C TRP A 81 -3.21 -19.86 8.60
N TYR A 82 -3.19 -20.55 7.45
CA TYR A 82 -3.59 -21.95 7.40
C TYR A 82 -2.82 -22.75 6.35
N ARG A 83 -2.78 -24.05 6.57
CA ARG A 83 -2.24 -25.09 5.69
C ARG A 83 -2.95 -26.41 5.96
N PHE A 84 -2.66 -27.39 5.13
CA PHE A 84 -3.17 -28.75 5.36
C PHE A 84 -2.01 -29.72 5.59
N GLU A 85 -2.26 -30.74 6.38
CA GLU A 85 -1.36 -31.87 6.62
C GLU A 85 -2.07 -33.15 6.23
N LEU A 86 -1.39 -34.02 5.44
CA LEU A 86 -1.93 -35.25 4.91
C LEU A 86 -1.13 -36.44 5.47
N GLU A 87 -1.80 -37.46 5.94
CA GLU A 87 -1.19 -38.74 6.22
C GLU A 87 -1.40 -39.67 5.01
N THR A 88 -0.33 -40.00 4.29
CA THR A 88 -0.37 -40.70 3.03
C THR A 88 0.47 -41.95 3.07
N CYS A 89 0.38 -42.83 2.06
CA CYS A 89 1.26 -43.98 1.91
C CYS A 89 2.75 -43.61 1.75
N ARG A 90 3.03 -42.37 1.43
CA ARG A 90 4.40 -41.79 1.35
C ARG A 90 4.85 -41.12 2.63
N GLY A 91 4.07 -41.24 3.72
CA GLY A 91 4.28 -40.56 4.98
C GLY A 91 3.47 -39.26 5.09
N ARG A 92 3.82 -38.45 6.09
CA ARG A 92 3.17 -37.18 6.38
C ARG A 92 3.63 -36.10 5.39
N MET A 93 2.69 -35.45 4.73
CA MET A 93 2.96 -34.48 3.69
C MET A 93 2.16 -33.19 3.91
N PRO A 94 2.79 -32.01 3.93
CA PRO A 94 2.06 -30.74 3.95
C PRO A 94 1.53 -30.40 2.56
N LEU A 95 0.31 -29.87 2.51
CA LEU A 95 -0.27 -29.21 1.34
C LEU A 95 -0.21 -27.70 1.64
N LEU A 96 0.60 -26.99 0.88
CA LEU A 96 0.99 -25.61 1.07
C LEU A 96 0.55 -24.73 -0.11
N LYS A 97 0.59 -23.41 0.10
CA LYS A 97 0.34 -22.42 -0.95
C LYS A 97 1.54 -22.34 -1.89
N GLY A 98 1.34 -22.82 -3.10
CA GLY A 98 2.28 -22.70 -4.22
C GLY A 98 1.99 -21.48 -5.10
N GLU A 99 2.45 -21.58 -6.34
CA GLU A 99 2.30 -20.51 -7.32
C GLU A 99 0.82 -20.17 -7.58
N GLY A 100 0.54 -18.86 -7.73
CA GLY A 100 -0.81 -18.38 -7.98
C GLY A 100 -1.80 -18.61 -6.83
N GLY A 101 -1.33 -19.02 -5.64
CA GLY A 101 -2.19 -19.31 -4.49
C GLY A 101 -2.82 -20.71 -4.49
N LYS A 102 -2.39 -21.58 -5.41
CA LYS A 102 -2.87 -22.96 -5.56
C LYS A 102 -2.14 -23.91 -4.61
N GLY A 103 -2.78 -25.03 -4.30
CA GLY A 103 -2.18 -26.06 -3.45
C GLY A 103 -1.02 -26.79 -4.12
N ALA A 104 0.11 -26.92 -3.41
CA ALA A 104 1.27 -27.69 -3.79
C ALA A 104 1.70 -28.62 -2.67
N LEU A 105 2.05 -29.87 -3.00
CA LEU A 105 2.52 -30.85 -2.02
C LEU A 105 3.97 -30.56 -1.63
N SER A 106 4.23 -30.55 -0.35
CA SER A 106 5.57 -30.49 0.26
C SER A 106 6.41 -29.26 -0.06
N SER A 107 5.86 -28.26 -0.77
CA SER A 107 6.58 -27.01 -1.09
C SER A 107 5.63 -25.82 -1.13
N GLY A 108 6.06 -24.69 -0.60
CA GLY A 108 5.27 -23.45 -0.58
C GLY A 108 5.26 -22.75 0.78
N THR A 109 4.28 -21.87 0.95
CA THR A 109 4.05 -21.10 2.17
C THR A 109 2.66 -21.40 2.75
N PHE A 110 2.28 -20.74 3.83
CA PHE A 110 0.91 -20.81 4.33
C PHE A 110 0.01 -19.86 3.53
N TRP A 111 -1.29 -20.20 3.44
CA TRP A 111 -2.28 -19.22 2.99
C TRP A 111 -2.57 -18.24 4.10
N GLN A 112 -2.68 -16.97 3.74
CA GLN A 112 -3.18 -15.94 4.63
C GLN A 112 -4.70 -15.83 4.49
N LEU A 113 -5.38 -15.69 5.61
CA LEU A 113 -6.79 -15.36 5.68
C LEU A 113 -6.95 -14.01 6.36
N THR A 114 -7.53 -13.06 5.67
CA THR A 114 -7.87 -11.76 6.27
C THR A 114 -9.16 -11.90 7.04
N VAL A 115 -9.08 -11.64 8.35
CA VAL A 115 -10.22 -11.63 9.27
C VAL A 115 -10.39 -10.21 9.79
N TYR A 116 -11.58 -9.65 9.69
CA TYR A 116 -11.88 -8.30 10.16
C TYR A 116 -12.89 -8.33 11.30
N GLU A 117 -12.87 -7.27 12.10
CA GLU A 117 -13.71 -7.11 13.28
C GLU A 117 -15.20 -7.18 12.90
N LYS A 118 -16.00 -7.80 13.77
CA LYS A 118 -17.44 -7.93 13.59
C LYS A 118 -18.11 -6.56 13.50
N GLY A 119 -18.88 -6.37 12.43
CA GLY A 119 -19.53 -5.09 12.15
C GLY A 119 -18.64 -4.01 11.56
N PHE A 120 -17.37 -4.31 11.23
CA PHE A 120 -16.49 -3.39 10.52
C PHE A 120 -17.07 -3.03 9.15
N GLN A 121 -17.21 -1.74 8.90
CA GLN A 121 -17.74 -1.24 7.63
C GLN A 121 -16.73 -0.34 6.94
N THR A 122 -16.60 -0.51 5.64
CA THR A 122 -15.90 0.42 4.76
C THR A 122 -16.88 1.40 4.13
N PRO A 123 -16.43 2.61 3.74
CA PRO A 123 -17.32 3.59 3.11
C PRO A 123 -17.90 3.10 1.78
N ASP A 124 -19.24 3.05 1.68
CA ASP A 124 -19.94 2.59 0.48
C ASP A 124 -19.63 3.44 -0.77
N TRP A 125 -19.33 4.73 -0.59
CA TRP A 125 -19.01 5.64 -1.70
C TRP A 125 -17.74 5.25 -2.48
N LEU A 126 -16.91 4.36 -1.90
CA LEU A 126 -15.70 3.87 -2.55
C LEU A 126 -15.99 2.70 -3.50
N CYS A 127 -17.05 1.95 -3.25
CA CYS A 127 -17.40 0.77 -4.03
C CYS A 127 -17.80 1.17 -5.46
N GLY A 128 -17.09 0.60 -6.46
CA GLY A 128 -17.31 0.92 -7.87
C GLY A 128 -16.82 2.30 -8.31
N GLY A 129 -16.09 3.01 -7.44
CA GLY A 129 -15.53 4.31 -7.74
C GLY A 129 -14.29 4.25 -8.64
N ILE A 130 -13.96 5.38 -9.25
CA ILE A 130 -12.77 5.55 -10.07
C ILE A 130 -11.79 6.47 -9.33
N PHE A 131 -10.59 5.96 -9.03
CA PHE A 131 -9.47 6.74 -8.55
C PHE A 131 -8.71 7.34 -9.72
N TYR A 132 -8.39 8.60 -9.62
CA TYR A 132 -7.53 9.29 -10.57
C TYR A 132 -6.35 9.93 -9.82
N GLN A 133 -5.15 9.44 -10.09
CA GLN A 133 -3.93 9.97 -9.47
C GLN A 133 -3.44 11.20 -10.20
N ILE A 134 -3.09 12.24 -9.46
CA ILE A 134 -2.55 13.49 -9.98
C ILE A 134 -1.19 13.78 -9.39
N PHE A 135 -0.22 14.08 -10.25
CA PHE A 135 1.04 14.72 -9.89
C PHE A 135 0.84 16.25 -10.00
N PRO A 136 0.64 16.98 -8.90
CA PRO A 136 0.10 18.35 -8.95
C PRO A 136 0.91 19.33 -9.79
N ASP A 137 2.23 19.28 -9.69
CA ASP A 137 3.11 20.17 -10.47
C ASP A 137 2.97 20.01 -12.00
N ARG A 138 2.49 18.85 -12.46
CA ARG A 138 2.48 18.45 -13.88
C ARG A 138 1.09 18.19 -14.46
N PHE A 139 0.03 18.51 -13.74
CA PHE A 139 -1.31 18.23 -14.20
C PHE A 139 -1.91 19.38 -15.00
N TYR A 140 -1.96 20.57 -14.41
CA TYR A 140 -2.44 21.77 -15.12
C TYR A 140 -1.89 23.04 -14.49
N ARG A 141 -1.33 23.90 -15.33
CA ARG A 141 -0.88 25.23 -14.97
C ARG A 141 -1.92 26.24 -15.45
N PRO A 142 -2.62 26.95 -14.54
CA PRO A 142 -3.53 28.03 -14.90
C PRO A 142 -2.82 29.14 -15.67
N GLU A 143 -3.56 29.90 -16.44
CA GLU A 143 -3.04 31.12 -17.05
C GLU A 143 -2.60 32.14 -16.01
N GLY A 144 -1.56 32.89 -16.32
CA GLY A 144 -1.00 33.91 -15.44
C GLY A 144 0.35 33.55 -14.82
N PRO A 145 0.85 34.38 -13.92
CA PRO A 145 2.14 34.19 -13.29
C PRO A 145 2.13 32.99 -12.34
N VAL A 146 3.18 32.17 -12.40
CA VAL A 146 3.40 31.09 -11.46
C VAL A 146 4.02 31.67 -10.17
N ASN A 147 3.42 31.33 -9.03
CA ASN A 147 3.98 31.72 -7.75
C ASN A 147 5.23 30.90 -7.44
N ASN A 148 6.39 31.53 -7.46
CA ASN A 148 7.66 30.92 -7.06
C ASN A 148 8.36 31.79 -6.02
N PRO A 149 8.12 31.54 -4.73
CA PRO A 149 8.77 32.28 -3.67
C PRO A 149 10.22 31.81 -3.38
N PHE A 150 10.72 30.83 -4.14
CA PHE A 150 12.01 30.21 -3.92
C PHE A 150 13.02 30.62 -5.01
N PRO A 151 14.10 31.32 -4.69
CA PRO A 151 15.07 31.78 -5.69
C PRO A 151 15.89 30.67 -6.33
N ASP A 152 15.98 29.53 -5.67
CA ASP A 152 16.71 28.34 -6.10
C ASP A 152 15.89 27.36 -6.93
N ARG A 153 14.61 27.66 -7.18
CA ARG A 153 13.73 26.84 -8.02
C ARG A 153 13.41 27.55 -9.32
N THR A 154 13.60 26.86 -10.43
CA THR A 154 13.31 27.37 -11.76
C THR A 154 12.10 26.69 -12.32
N ILE A 155 11.09 27.50 -12.73
CA ILE A 155 9.91 26.99 -13.42
C ILE A 155 10.23 26.91 -14.91
N ARG A 156 9.92 25.78 -15.52
CA ARG A 156 10.12 25.56 -16.95
C ARG A 156 9.06 26.27 -17.76
N GLU A 157 9.48 26.86 -18.86
CA GLU A 157 8.59 27.53 -19.83
C GLU A 157 7.91 26.53 -20.76
N ASP A 158 8.57 25.40 -21.05
CA ASP A 158 8.09 24.33 -21.91
C ASP A 158 7.15 23.35 -21.18
N TRP A 159 5.92 23.80 -20.92
CA TRP A 159 4.88 22.94 -20.36
C TRP A 159 4.73 21.64 -21.17
N GLY A 160 4.80 20.49 -20.50
CA GLY A 160 4.76 19.17 -21.16
C GLY A 160 6.10 18.71 -21.76
N GLY A 161 7.19 19.46 -21.56
CA GLY A 161 8.54 19.06 -21.93
C GLY A 161 9.07 17.89 -21.10
N GLN A 162 10.21 17.33 -21.52
CA GLN A 162 10.86 16.22 -20.81
C GLN A 162 11.40 16.69 -19.45
N PRO A 163 11.05 16.04 -18.33
CA PRO A 163 11.68 16.29 -17.04
C PRO A 163 13.18 15.96 -17.06
N TYR A 164 13.96 16.59 -16.18
CA TYR A 164 15.36 16.26 -15.98
C TYR A 164 15.46 14.94 -15.19
N TRP A 165 15.53 13.82 -15.89
CA TRP A 165 15.59 12.49 -15.29
C TRP A 165 16.99 11.86 -15.30
N ARG A 166 17.90 12.43 -16.12
CA ARG A 166 19.28 11.96 -16.18
C ARG A 166 20.12 12.65 -15.11
N PRO A 167 21.12 11.95 -14.56
CA PRO A 167 22.10 12.59 -13.68
C PRO A 167 22.78 13.77 -14.38
N ASN A 168 23.07 14.81 -13.61
CA ASN A 168 23.91 15.93 -14.06
C ASN A 168 25.39 15.50 -14.18
N GLU A 169 26.29 16.45 -14.49
CA GLU A 169 27.73 16.19 -14.61
C GLU A 169 28.37 15.68 -13.31
N ARG A 170 27.72 15.88 -12.16
CA ARG A 170 28.13 15.39 -10.85
C ARG A 170 27.53 14.02 -10.50
N GLY A 171 26.75 13.43 -11.39
CA GLY A 171 26.05 12.17 -11.13
C GLY A 171 24.77 12.31 -10.28
N GLU A 172 24.26 13.53 -10.07
CA GLU A 172 23.11 13.81 -9.22
C GLU A 172 21.82 13.92 -10.05
N VAL A 173 20.73 13.29 -9.59
CA VAL A 173 19.38 13.51 -10.10
C VAL A 173 18.74 14.58 -9.26
N THR A 174 18.59 15.78 -9.81
CA THR A 174 18.20 16.97 -9.03
C THR A 174 16.71 17.04 -8.72
N ASN A 175 15.84 16.36 -9.46
CA ASN A 175 14.39 16.43 -9.31
C ASN A 175 13.83 17.89 -9.23
N SER A 176 14.47 18.81 -9.95
CA SER A 176 14.22 20.26 -9.88
C SER A 176 13.47 20.81 -11.09
N ALA A 177 12.91 19.97 -11.94
CA ALA A 177 12.15 20.38 -13.11
C ALA A 177 10.69 20.73 -12.71
N TYR A 178 10.47 21.94 -12.22
CA TYR A 178 9.15 22.46 -11.85
C TYR A 178 8.41 22.95 -13.10
N PHE A 179 7.16 22.52 -13.29
CA PHE A 179 6.32 22.91 -14.41
C PHE A 179 5.24 23.93 -14.04
N GLY A 180 4.96 24.07 -12.74
CA GLY A 180 4.06 25.10 -12.23
C GLY A 180 2.58 24.73 -12.24
N GLY A 181 2.24 23.44 -12.28
CA GLY A 181 0.89 22.99 -11.96
C GLY A 181 0.52 23.33 -10.52
N THR A 182 -0.77 23.60 -10.26
CA THR A 182 -1.24 24.09 -8.96
C THR A 182 -2.52 23.41 -8.50
N LEU A 183 -2.88 23.60 -7.21
CA LEU A 183 -4.18 23.17 -6.67
C LEU A 183 -5.35 23.87 -7.36
N ARG A 184 -5.20 25.15 -7.71
CA ARG A 184 -6.20 25.87 -8.53
C ARG A 184 -6.34 25.27 -9.91
N GLY A 185 -5.23 24.84 -10.53
CA GLY A 185 -5.26 24.13 -11.79
C GLY A 185 -6.05 22.84 -11.74
N ILE A 186 -5.89 22.08 -10.64
CA ILE A 186 -6.70 20.89 -10.41
C ILE A 186 -8.17 21.24 -10.26
N GLU A 187 -8.49 22.31 -9.50
CA GLU A 187 -9.86 22.77 -9.30
C GLU A 187 -10.53 23.17 -10.62
N GLU A 188 -9.83 23.89 -11.50
CA GLU A 188 -10.34 24.26 -12.83
C GLU A 188 -10.65 23.04 -13.73
N LYS A 189 -9.96 21.92 -13.51
CA LYS A 189 -10.16 20.67 -14.25
C LYS A 189 -11.15 19.69 -13.61
N LEU A 190 -11.75 20.02 -12.48
CA LEU A 190 -12.73 19.16 -11.83
C LEU A 190 -13.93 18.78 -12.73
N PRO A 191 -14.52 19.70 -13.55
CA PRO A 191 -15.59 19.31 -14.46
C PRO A 191 -15.17 18.24 -15.48
N TYR A 192 -13.94 18.34 -15.99
CA TYR A 192 -13.37 17.33 -16.88
C TYR A 192 -13.21 15.99 -16.17
N LEU A 193 -12.64 15.99 -14.96
CA LEU A 193 -12.46 14.77 -14.15
C LEU A 193 -13.82 14.12 -13.80
N ALA A 194 -14.82 14.92 -13.47
CA ALA A 194 -16.18 14.45 -13.24
C ALA A 194 -16.78 13.79 -14.49
N SER A 195 -16.54 14.36 -15.69
CA SER A 195 -17.01 13.79 -16.95
C SER A 195 -16.40 12.42 -17.27
N LEU A 196 -15.23 12.10 -16.71
CA LEU A 196 -14.60 10.78 -16.79
C LEU A 196 -15.17 9.77 -15.77
N GLY A 197 -16.09 10.19 -14.89
CA GLY A 197 -16.64 9.36 -13.84
C GLY A 197 -15.72 9.21 -12.62
N VAL A 198 -14.74 10.09 -12.45
CA VAL A 198 -13.82 10.08 -11.29
C VAL A 198 -14.59 10.38 -10.02
N THR A 199 -14.40 9.57 -9.00
CA THR A 199 -15.00 9.72 -7.67
C THR A 199 -13.99 10.06 -6.59
N VAL A 200 -12.70 9.74 -6.80
CA VAL A 200 -11.61 10.05 -5.89
C VAL A 200 -10.42 10.59 -6.66
N LEU A 201 -9.91 11.73 -6.23
CA LEU A 201 -8.61 12.24 -6.65
C LEU A 201 -7.56 11.89 -5.61
N TYR A 202 -6.59 11.07 -6.00
CA TYR A 202 -5.40 10.81 -5.21
C TYR A 202 -4.30 11.79 -5.64
N LEU A 203 -3.92 12.70 -4.74
CA LEU A 203 -2.87 13.66 -5.00
C LEU A 203 -1.53 13.15 -4.49
N ASN A 204 -0.52 13.08 -5.36
CA ASN A 204 0.87 12.96 -4.92
C ASN A 204 1.18 14.06 -3.91
N PRO A 205 2.24 13.94 -3.09
CA PRO A 205 2.46 14.83 -1.95
C PRO A 205 2.31 16.32 -2.29
N ILE A 206 1.57 17.06 -1.46
CA ILE A 206 1.33 18.50 -1.62
C ILE A 206 2.02 19.34 -0.55
N PHE A 207 2.60 18.69 0.47
CA PHE A 207 3.25 19.38 1.58
C PHE A 207 4.60 19.94 1.18
N TYR A 208 5.05 20.96 1.93
CA TYR A 208 6.30 21.63 1.65
C TYR A 208 7.48 20.65 1.63
N ALA A 209 8.21 20.64 0.54
CA ALA A 209 9.37 19.82 0.28
C ALA A 209 10.31 20.54 -0.69
N TRP A 210 11.53 20.04 -0.84
CA TRP A 210 12.47 20.65 -1.76
C TRP A 210 12.31 20.15 -3.21
N SER A 211 12.02 18.86 -3.41
CA SER A 211 11.89 18.26 -4.74
C SER A 211 10.52 18.50 -5.37
N THR A 212 10.43 18.33 -6.69
CA THR A 212 9.17 18.43 -7.45
C THR A 212 8.16 17.36 -7.09
N HIS A 213 8.63 16.16 -6.69
CA HIS A 213 7.77 15.04 -6.29
C HIS A 213 7.28 15.15 -4.84
N ARG A 214 7.97 15.91 -4.00
CA ARG A 214 7.63 16.22 -2.60
C ARG A 214 7.59 15.02 -1.66
N TYR A 215 8.25 13.92 -2.02
CA TYR A 215 8.43 12.77 -1.12
C TYR A 215 9.50 13.02 -0.06
N ASP A 216 10.32 14.04 -0.21
CA ASP A 216 11.28 14.57 0.77
C ASP A 216 10.62 15.63 1.65
N THR A 217 9.55 15.28 2.34
CA THR A 217 8.72 16.23 3.10
C THR A 217 9.54 17.02 4.12
N CYS A 218 9.46 18.34 4.02
CA CYS A 218 10.12 19.28 4.93
C CYS A 218 9.21 19.77 6.06
N ASP A 219 7.92 19.93 5.79
CA ASP A 219 6.92 20.29 6.80
C ASP A 219 5.55 19.69 6.48
N TYR A 220 5.09 18.74 7.29
CA TYR A 220 3.78 18.08 7.12
C TYR A 220 2.58 18.99 7.42
N LYS A 221 2.81 20.14 8.04
CA LYS A 221 1.75 21.10 8.42
C LYS A 221 1.65 22.28 7.47
N ARG A 222 2.39 22.27 6.37
CA ARG A 222 2.43 23.37 5.41
C ARG A 222 2.28 22.85 4.00
N ILE A 223 1.32 23.40 3.25
CA ILE A 223 1.23 23.16 1.80
C ILE A 223 2.42 23.85 1.11
N ASP A 224 2.97 23.22 0.09
CA ASP A 224 4.04 23.82 -0.71
C ASP A 224 3.50 25.08 -1.41
N PRO A 225 4.11 26.27 -1.15
CA PRO A 225 3.61 27.53 -1.69
C PRO A 225 3.56 27.60 -3.21
N MET A 226 4.35 26.78 -3.91
CA MET A 226 4.29 26.70 -5.38
C MET A 226 3.01 26.00 -5.87
N LEU A 227 2.42 25.13 -5.07
CA LEU A 227 1.16 24.48 -5.39
C LEU A 227 -0.06 25.30 -5.00
N GLY A 228 0.06 26.17 -4.00
CA GLY A 228 -1.02 26.98 -3.51
C GLY A 228 -0.99 27.18 -2.00
N THR A 229 -2.11 27.67 -1.47
CA THR A 229 -2.34 27.95 -0.05
C THR A 229 -3.35 26.98 0.55
N GLU A 230 -3.51 26.99 1.87
CA GLU A 230 -4.60 26.28 2.56
C GLU A 230 -5.98 26.71 2.06
N LYS A 231 -6.13 27.99 1.68
CA LYS A 231 -7.37 28.49 1.10
C LYS A 231 -7.65 27.86 -0.25
N ASP A 232 -6.63 27.70 -1.10
CA ASP A 232 -6.76 27.05 -2.40
C ASP A 232 -7.12 25.57 -2.22
N PHE A 233 -6.49 24.89 -1.26
CA PHE A 233 -6.81 23.50 -0.96
C PHE A 233 -8.25 23.33 -0.44
N LYS A 234 -8.69 24.21 0.45
CA LYS A 234 -10.06 24.21 0.95
C LYS A 234 -11.07 24.42 -0.18
N SER A 235 -10.80 25.39 -1.06
CA SER A 235 -11.64 25.63 -2.26
C SER A 235 -11.71 24.41 -3.16
N LEU A 236 -10.58 23.76 -3.43
CA LEU A 236 -10.53 22.52 -4.20
C LEU A 236 -11.42 21.44 -3.57
N CYS A 237 -11.31 21.22 -2.25
CA CYS A 237 -12.12 20.22 -1.54
C CYS A 237 -13.62 20.53 -1.61
N GLU A 238 -14.00 21.79 -1.45
CA GLU A 238 -15.40 22.22 -1.51
C GLU A 238 -15.97 22.07 -2.94
N SER A 239 -15.21 22.43 -3.96
CA SER A 239 -15.59 22.30 -5.36
C SER A 239 -15.68 20.83 -5.80
N ALA A 240 -14.72 20.00 -5.38
CA ALA A 240 -14.73 18.57 -5.63
C ALA A 240 -15.96 17.90 -5.00
N LYS A 241 -16.28 18.26 -3.75
CA LYS A 241 -17.44 17.73 -3.03
C LYS A 241 -18.76 17.99 -3.77
N LYS A 242 -18.91 19.16 -4.38
CA LYS A 242 -20.11 19.52 -5.17
C LYS A 242 -20.29 18.63 -6.40
N LEU A 243 -19.22 18.07 -6.93
CA LEU A 243 -19.19 17.16 -8.07
C LEU A 243 -19.15 15.67 -7.64
N GLY A 244 -19.30 15.37 -6.36
CA GLY A 244 -19.23 14.01 -5.85
C GLY A 244 -17.83 13.41 -5.83
N ILE A 245 -16.79 14.24 -5.93
CA ILE A 245 -15.39 13.82 -5.92
C ILE A 245 -14.78 14.04 -4.53
N ARG A 246 -14.07 13.04 -4.03
CA ARG A 246 -13.33 13.11 -2.77
C ARG A 246 -11.85 13.28 -3.03
N ILE A 247 -11.17 13.96 -2.11
CA ILE A 247 -9.72 14.16 -2.18
C ILE A 247 -9.04 13.20 -1.23
N MET A 248 -8.03 12.49 -1.72
CA MET A 248 -7.14 11.66 -0.94
C MET A 248 -5.72 12.21 -1.06
N LEU A 249 -5.08 12.47 0.06
CA LEU A 249 -3.71 12.98 0.11
C LEU A 249 -2.71 11.86 0.32
N ASP A 250 -1.54 12.00 -0.30
CA ASP A 250 -0.39 11.15 -0.03
C ASP A 250 0.25 11.54 1.30
N GLY A 251 0.25 10.62 2.25
CA GLY A 251 0.88 10.79 3.56
C GLY A 251 2.22 10.07 3.60
N VAL A 252 3.30 10.80 3.39
CA VAL A 252 4.67 10.26 3.40
C VAL A 252 5.18 10.18 4.85
N PHE A 253 4.76 9.15 5.60
CA PHE A 253 5.05 9.01 7.03
C PHE A 253 6.17 8.03 7.36
N SER A 254 6.72 7.32 6.36
CA SER A 254 7.84 6.39 6.54
C SER A 254 9.19 7.08 6.71
N HIS A 255 9.33 8.29 6.20
CA HIS A 255 10.55 9.09 6.24
C HIS A 255 10.22 10.58 6.08
N SER A 256 11.18 11.45 6.33
CA SER A 256 11.11 12.87 5.97
C SER A 256 12.28 13.26 5.05
N GLY A 257 12.30 14.49 4.56
CA GLY A 257 13.53 15.06 4.00
C GLY A 257 14.57 15.32 5.10
N ASP A 258 15.85 15.19 4.78
CA ASP A 258 16.94 15.58 5.67
C ASP A 258 16.95 17.10 5.91
N ASP A 259 16.40 17.85 4.96
CA ASP A 259 16.12 19.30 5.05
C ASP A 259 14.70 19.57 5.61
N SER A 260 14.19 18.74 6.48
CA SER A 260 12.93 18.96 7.17
C SER A 260 13.13 19.72 8.47
N ARG A 261 12.07 20.38 8.95
CA ARG A 261 12.07 21.00 10.30
C ARG A 261 12.22 19.96 11.42
N TYR A 262 12.00 18.70 11.14
CA TYR A 262 12.06 17.60 12.11
C TYR A 262 13.47 17.02 12.22
N PHE A 263 14.16 16.83 11.10
CA PHE A 263 15.55 16.37 11.06
C PHE A 263 16.53 17.54 11.13
N ASN A 264 16.30 18.57 10.34
CA ASN A 264 16.97 19.87 10.31
C ASN A 264 18.50 19.77 10.16
N ARG A 265 18.96 18.94 9.21
CA ARG A 265 20.38 18.69 8.95
C ARG A 265 21.15 19.99 8.67
N TYR A 266 20.54 20.92 7.97
CA TYR A 266 21.17 22.15 7.48
C TYR A 266 20.84 23.39 8.34
N SER A 267 20.22 23.22 9.49
CA SER A 267 19.89 24.33 10.41
C SER A 267 19.08 25.46 9.77
N ARG A 268 18.18 25.11 8.84
CA ARG A 268 17.33 26.10 8.13
C ARG A 268 16.07 26.49 8.89
N TYR A 269 15.74 25.77 9.95
CA TYR A 269 14.54 25.98 10.74
C TYR A 269 14.90 26.34 12.18
N ASP A 270 14.06 27.15 12.83
CA ASP A 270 14.20 27.50 14.26
C ASP A 270 13.92 26.31 15.19
N SER A 271 13.37 25.21 14.67
CA SER A 271 13.13 23.99 15.43
C SER A 271 14.44 23.26 15.74
N LEU A 272 14.52 22.64 16.92
CA LEU A 272 15.60 21.75 17.27
C LEU A 272 15.36 20.37 16.59
N GLY A 273 16.03 20.11 15.48
CA GLY A 273 15.89 18.88 14.72
C GLY A 273 16.66 17.70 15.32
N ALA A 274 16.28 16.48 14.89
CA ALA A 274 16.90 15.24 15.37
C ALA A 274 18.40 15.13 15.04
N TYR A 275 18.83 15.70 13.91
CA TYR A 275 20.24 15.72 13.52
C TYR A 275 21.07 16.66 14.44
N GLN A 276 20.47 17.70 14.98
CA GLN A 276 21.15 18.74 15.76
C GLN A 276 21.35 18.35 17.22
N SER A 277 20.42 17.59 17.82
CA SER A 277 20.49 17.21 19.22
C SER A 277 19.69 15.95 19.52
N LYS A 278 20.23 15.13 20.43
CA LYS A 278 19.51 14.01 21.01
C LYS A 278 18.34 14.44 21.93
N GLU A 279 18.34 15.71 22.36
CA GLU A 279 17.26 16.32 23.15
C GLU A 279 16.10 16.83 22.27
N SER A 280 16.22 16.69 20.93
CA SER A 280 15.15 17.05 20.02
C SER A 280 13.88 16.24 20.30
N PRO A 281 12.69 16.87 20.31
CA PRO A 281 11.43 16.14 20.42
C PRO A 281 11.20 15.18 19.26
N TYR A 282 11.95 15.31 18.18
CA TYR A 282 11.89 14.47 16.98
C TYR A 282 12.98 13.39 16.94
N TYR A 283 13.89 13.34 17.95
CA TYR A 283 14.99 12.37 17.93
C TYR A 283 14.49 10.92 17.81
N GLY A 284 13.44 10.58 18.53
CA GLY A 284 12.83 9.25 18.50
C GLY A 284 12.03 8.91 17.22
N TRP A 285 11.92 9.84 16.27
CA TRP A 285 11.30 9.59 14.98
C TRP A 285 12.23 8.86 14.01
N TYR A 286 13.54 8.94 14.26
CA TYR A 286 14.58 8.45 13.37
C TYR A 286 15.44 7.41 14.05
N LYS A 287 15.99 6.51 13.27
CA LYS A 287 16.87 5.45 13.77
C LYS A 287 18.31 5.76 13.43
N PHE A 288 19.07 6.14 14.45
CA PHE A 288 20.51 6.41 14.35
C PHE A 288 21.31 5.17 14.73
N ASN A 289 22.22 4.73 13.85
CA ASN A 289 23.24 3.73 14.16
C ASN A 289 24.40 4.39 14.92
N LYS A 290 24.82 5.57 14.43
CA LYS A 290 25.82 6.43 15.11
C LYS A 290 25.46 7.90 14.86
N TRP A 291 24.84 8.52 15.85
CA TRP A 291 24.44 9.92 15.76
C TRP A 291 25.65 10.87 15.59
N PRO A 292 25.54 11.95 14.78
CA PRO A 292 24.37 12.33 13.99
C PRO A 292 24.39 11.81 12.54
N ASP A 293 25.52 11.34 12.01
CA ASP A 293 25.76 11.17 10.59
C ASP A 293 25.43 9.78 10.03
N ASP A 294 25.29 8.77 10.92
CA ASP A 294 24.96 7.42 10.52
C ASP A 294 23.55 7.06 11.02
N TYR A 295 22.60 7.06 10.09
CA TYR A 295 21.18 6.81 10.36
C TYR A 295 20.56 5.96 9.25
N GLU A 296 19.48 5.28 9.57
CA GLU A 296 18.69 4.57 8.57
C GLU A 296 17.97 5.56 7.64
N SER A 297 17.88 5.19 6.38
CA SER A 297 17.25 6.01 5.35
C SER A 297 16.45 5.13 4.39
N TRP A 298 15.36 5.67 3.90
CA TRP A 298 14.45 4.98 2.98
C TRP A 298 15.21 4.50 1.74
N TRP A 299 15.28 3.19 1.54
CA TRP A 299 16.04 2.51 0.50
C TRP A 299 17.53 2.89 0.43
N GLY A 300 18.13 3.33 1.53
CA GLY A 300 19.51 3.78 1.55
C GLY A 300 19.76 5.15 0.90
N ILE A 301 18.70 5.93 0.67
CA ILE A 301 18.79 7.27 0.11
C ILE A 301 19.03 8.26 1.25
N GLU A 302 20.26 8.73 1.41
CA GLU A 302 20.73 9.53 2.55
C GLU A 302 19.86 10.77 2.86
N ILE A 303 19.30 11.41 1.83
CA ILE A 303 18.44 12.58 2.00
C ILE A 303 17.03 12.27 2.53
N LEU A 304 16.72 10.99 2.77
CA LEU A 304 15.40 10.52 3.24
C LEU A 304 15.55 9.73 4.55
N PRO A 305 15.91 10.38 5.69
CA PRO A 305 16.05 9.72 6.98
C PRO A 305 14.72 9.14 7.47
N GLU A 306 14.77 7.92 8.05
CA GLU A 306 13.64 7.16 8.59
C GLU A 306 13.86 6.69 10.04
#